data_22610e14e5646670944a3fbd423a3037
#
_entry.id   22610e14e5646670944a3fbd423a3037
#
_cell.length_a   1.000
_cell.length_b   1.000
_cell.length_c   1.000
_cell.angle_alpha   90.00
_cell.angle_beta   90.00
_cell.angle_gamma   90.00
#
_symmetry.space_group_name_H-M   'P 1'
#
loop_
_entity.id
_entity.type
_entity.pdbx_description
1 polymer ?
#
loop_
_entity_poly.entity_id
_entity_poly.type
_entity_poly.pdbx_seq_one_letter_code
_entity_poly.pdbx_strand_id
1 'polypeptide(L)'
;MKQTKIIILLMGVSEGAVLAPFAAAQCKDIEGLLLLGFSYENMKDTLYWQLNGGSSMVNMCKYFDCREKGFIEKTDFNRDKLNVRPTLFPNIEFEDLDIDKDGKLTQKDFSLQMEDYRRQVFQAIENNDDEWLRNNYPVQITSKWCKEHFALPSVSSILCSLTIPIYIFQGEDDANIPLSDIEKICNDFKRKDKSNLHIFTFPNHDHDLNYLQYIFSGTISDGIKKVFDIAQSF
;
A
#
# COMPACT_ATOMS: atom_id res chain seq x y z
N MET A 1 -5.44 33.32 -32.62
CA MET A 1 -5.76 32.72 -31.32
C MET A 1 -4.75 31.62 -31.06
N LYS A 2 -3.97 31.67 -29.97
CA LYS A 2 -3.14 30.54 -29.58
C LYS A 2 -4.10 29.43 -29.10
N GLN A 3 -4.06 28.29 -29.76
CA GLN A 3 -4.79 27.10 -29.29
C GLN A 3 -4.20 26.69 -27.96
N THR A 4 -4.98 26.74 -26.89
CA THR A 4 -4.55 26.26 -25.57
C THR A 4 -4.48 24.73 -25.68
N LYS A 5 -3.28 24.17 -25.54
CA LYS A 5 -3.09 22.72 -25.51
C LYS A 5 -3.75 22.20 -24.23
N ILE A 6 -4.66 21.25 -24.35
CA ILE A 6 -5.21 20.54 -23.21
C ILE A 6 -4.20 19.43 -22.83
N ILE A 7 -3.78 19.41 -21.56
CA ILE A 7 -2.92 18.38 -20.99
C ILE A 7 -3.80 17.44 -20.18
N ILE A 8 -3.68 16.14 -20.43
CA ILE A 8 -4.44 15.11 -19.73
C ILE A 8 -3.49 14.35 -18.81
N LEU A 9 -3.71 14.46 -17.51
CA LEU A 9 -3.05 13.65 -16.48
C LEU A 9 -4.00 12.57 -16.02
N LEU A 10 -3.48 11.36 -15.85
CA LEU A 10 -4.24 10.27 -15.25
C LEU A 10 -3.77 10.03 -13.82
N MET A 11 -4.68 10.15 -12.86
CA MET A 11 -4.41 9.85 -11.47
C MET A 11 -5.04 8.51 -11.09
N GLY A 12 -4.26 7.66 -10.42
CA GLY A 12 -4.70 6.40 -9.83
C GLY A 12 -4.40 6.38 -8.34
N VAL A 13 -5.36 5.90 -7.54
CA VAL A 13 -5.20 5.71 -6.09
C VAL A 13 -5.46 4.24 -5.79
N SER A 14 -4.60 3.60 -5.00
CA SER A 14 -4.77 2.20 -4.60
C SER A 14 -4.92 1.27 -5.81
N GLU A 15 -6.04 0.58 -5.98
CA GLU A 15 -6.37 -0.19 -7.19
C GLU A 15 -6.21 0.63 -8.47
N GLY A 16 -6.60 1.92 -8.43
CA GLY A 16 -6.40 2.84 -9.54
C GLY A 16 -4.93 3.05 -9.90
N ALA A 17 -4.01 2.98 -8.95
CA ALA A 17 -2.57 3.06 -9.21
C ALA A 17 -2.03 1.79 -9.91
N VAL A 18 -2.72 0.65 -9.77
CA VAL A 18 -2.46 -0.57 -10.54
C VAL A 18 -2.99 -0.45 -11.97
N LEU A 19 -4.20 0.09 -12.15
CA LEU A 19 -4.89 0.11 -13.44
C LEU A 19 -4.50 1.29 -14.35
N ALA A 20 -4.14 2.45 -13.79
CA ALA A 20 -3.79 3.64 -14.54
C ALA A 20 -2.62 3.43 -15.52
N PRO A 21 -1.54 2.69 -15.21
CA PRO A 21 -0.49 2.38 -16.17
C PRO A 21 -0.98 1.62 -17.41
N PHE A 22 -1.90 0.66 -17.24
CA PHE A 22 -2.48 -0.08 -18.38
C PHE A 22 -3.33 0.82 -19.27
N ALA A 23 -4.10 1.73 -18.68
CA ALA A 23 -4.88 2.71 -19.42
C ALA A 23 -3.97 3.68 -20.19
N ALA A 24 -2.88 4.17 -19.56
CA ALA A 24 -1.92 5.05 -20.20
C ALA A 24 -1.17 4.37 -21.36
N ALA A 25 -0.89 3.07 -21.26
CA ALA A 25 -0.27 2.32 -22.35
C ALA A 25 -1.17 2.21 -23.59
N GLN A 26 -2.49 2.36 -23.43
CA GLN A 26 -3.47 2.27 -24.51
C GLN A 26 -3.95 3.63 -25.04
N CYS A 27 -3.71 4.73 -24.30
CA CYS A 27 -4.19 6.07 -24.66
C CYS A 27 -3.01 7.03 -24.80
N LYS A 28 -2.77 7.47 -26.04
CA LYS A 28 -1.67 8.39 -26.38
C LYS A 28 -1.90 9.84 -25.94
N ASP A 29 -3.12 10.18 -25.54
CA ASP A 29 -3.47 11.54 -25.10
C ASP A 29 -3.10 11.79 -23.63
N ILE A 30 -2.74 10.74 -22.89
CA ILE A 30 -2.28 10.86 -21.50
C ILE A 30 -0.83 11.33 -21.51
N GLU A 31 -0.57 12.47 -20.87
CA GLU A 31 0.73 13.13 -20.85
C GLU A 31 1.49 12.95 -19.51
N GLY A 32 0.87 12.35 -18.50
CA GLY A 32 1.51 12.03 -17.23
C GLY A 32 0.67 11.16 -16.33
N LEU A 33 1.32 10.42 -15.40
CA LEU A 33 0.70 9.57 -14.39
C LEU A 33 1.00 10.10 -13.00
N LEU A 34 -0.05 10.15 -12.15
CA LEU A 34 0.03 10.42 -10.72
C LEU A 34 -0.48 9.18 -9.97
N LEU A 35 0.38 8.45 -9.28
CA LEU A 35 0.07 7.17 -8.65
C LEU A 35 0.23 7.28 -7.13
N LEU A 36 -0.87 7.08 -6.39
CA LEU A 36 -0.91 7.12 -4.93
C LEU A 36 -1.16 5.71 -4.39
N GLY A 37 -0.39 5.30 -3.37
CA GLY A 37 -0.48 3.94 -2.83
C GLY A 37 -0.11 2.91 -3.91
N PHE A 38 1.06 3.08 -4.52
CA PHE A 38 1.55 2.26 -5.62
C PHE A 38 2.03 0.90 -5.17
N SER A 39 1.52 -0.18 -5.81
CA SER A 39 2.03 -1.54 -5.67
C SER A 39 2.94 -1.92 -6.83
N TYR A 40 4.13 -2.40 -6.51
CA TYR A 40 5.07 -2.98 -7.47
C TYR A 40 4.65 -4.40 -7.88
N GLU A 41 4.22 -5.17 -6.90
CA GLU A 41 3.79 -6.55 -7.07
C GLU A 41 2.38 -6.63 -7.70
N ASN A 42 2.01 -7.81 -8.17
CA ASN A 42 0.63 -8.04 -8.56
C ASN A 42 -0.28 -8.09 -7.32
N MET A 43 -1.59 -7.98 -7.54
CA MET A 43 -2.58 -7.93 -6.46
C MET A 43 -2.57 -9.20 -5.58
N LYS A 44 -2.20 -10.37 -6.12
CA LYS A 44 -2.10 -11.61 -5.34
C LYS A 44 -0.97 -11.53 -4.32
N ASP A 45 0.19 -11.04 -4.73
CA ASP A 45 1.36 -10.93 -3.86
C ASP A 45 1.15 -9.82 -2.83
N THR A 46 0.50 -8.71 -3.22
CA THR A 46 0.10 -7.64 -2.30
C THR A 46 -0.86 -8.17 -1.23
N LEU A 47 -1.93 -8.87 -1.63
CA LEU A 47 -2.88 -9.48 -0.71
C LEU A 47 -2.19 -10.51 0.19
N TYR A 48 -1.29 -11.31 -0.37
CA TYR A 48 -0.51 -12.26 0.42
C TYR A 48 0.35 -11.54 1.47
N TRP A 49 1.06 -10.47 1.11
CA TRP A 49 1.86 -9.70 2.04
C TRP A 49 1.00 -9.11 3.18
N GLN A 50 -0.17 -8.54 2.85
CA GLN A 50 -1.10 -8.01 3.84
C GLN A 50 -1.49 -9.10 4.86
N LEU A 51 -1.93 -10.26 4.37
CA LEU A 51 -2.38 -11.39 5.17
C LEU A 51 -1.22 -12.20 5.78
N ASN A 52 0.00 -11.90 5.39
CA ASN A 52 1.22 -12.50 5.96
C ASN A 52 1.87 -11.60 7.02
N GLY A 53 1.06 -10.80 7.70
CA GLY A 53 1.48 -9.97 8.82
C GLY A 53 2.12 -8.63 8.43
N GLY A 54 2.28 -8.33 7.14
CA GLY A 54 2.89 -7.08 6.69
C GLY A 54 2.09 -5.85 7.14
N SER A 55 0.79 -5.83 6.86
CA SER A 55 -0.13 -4.77 7.32
C SER A 55 -0.12 -4.61 8.84
N SER A 56 -0.15 -5.74 9.55
CA SER A 56 -0.12 -5.74 11.02
C SER A 56 1.16 -5.13 11.55
N MET A 57 2.32 -5.51 10.99
CA MET A 57 3.61 -4.99 11.42
C MET A 57 3.77 -3.49 11.18
N VAL A 58 3.31 -2.97 10.03
CA VAL A 58 3.31 -1.52 9.75
C VAL A 58 2.48 -0.77 10.79
N ASN A 59 1.25 -1.24 11.08
CA ASN A 59 0.40 -0.63 12.10
C ASN A 59 1.02 -0.71 13.50
N MET A 60 1.61 -1.84 13.85
CA MET A 60 2.30 -2.02 15.13
C MET A 60 3.49 -1.07 15.27
N CYS A 61 4.31 -0.91 14.24
CA CYS A 61 5.41 0.05 14.26
C CYS A 61 4.96 1.50 14.38
N LYS A 62 3.81 1.84 13.83
CA LYS A 62 3.19 3.16 14.00
C LYS A 62 2.82 3.41 15.46
N TYR A 63 2.25 2.41 16.14
CA TYR A 63 1.79 2.54 17.52
C TYR A 63 2.93 2.46 18.54
N PHE A 64 3.91 1.61 18.32
CA PHE A 64 4.98 1.31 19.28
C PHE A 64 6.36 1.86 18.89
N ASP A 65 6.43 2.74 17.87
CA ASP A 65 7.63 3.47 17.47
C ASP A 65 8.81 2.54 17.15
N CYS A 66 8.55 1.51 16.34
CA CYS A 66 9.56 0.48 16.06
C CYS A 66 10.14 0.49 14.63
N ARG A 67 9.86 1.51 13.82
CA ARG A 67 10.24 1.56 12.40
C ARG A 67 11.73 1.34 12.14
N GLU A 68 12.58 1.97 12.94
CA GLU A 68 14.03 1.82 12.79
C GLU A 68 14.55 0.45 13.18
N LYS A 69 13.89 -0.20 14.16
CA LYS A 69 14.29 -1.52 14.65
C LYS A 69 13.74 -2.67 13.81
N GLY A 70 12.55 -2.50 13.22
CA GLY A 70 11.83 -3.53 12.51
C GLY A 70 11.20 -4.62 13.41
N PHE A 71 11.20 -4.43 14.74
CA PHE A 71 10.58 -5.31 15.73
C PHE A 71 10.19 -4.53 16.98
N ILE A 72 9.30 -5.10 17.80
CA ILE A 72 8.85 -4.55 19.07
C ILE A 72 9.32 -5.46 20.21
N GLU A 73 9.98 -4.89 21.20
CA GLU A 73 10.35 -5.58 22.42
C GLU A 73 9.23 -5.42 23.47
N LYS A 74 9.19 -6.33 24.46
CA LYS A 74 8.24 -6.24 25.58
C LYS A 74 8.27 -4.88 26.27
N THR A 75 9.43 -4.27 26.38
CA THR A 75 9.60 -2.93 26.94
C THR A 75 8.93 -1.84 26.11
N ASP A 76 8.97 -1.93 24.78
CA ASP A 76 8.30 -0.98 23.88
C ASP A 76 6.77 -1.16 23.96
N PHE A 77 6.29 -2.41 23.94
CA PHE A 77 4.88 -2.74 24.05
C PHE A 77 4.29 -2.27 25.39
N ASN A 78 4.99 -2.49 26.50
CA ASN A 78 4.54 -2.08 27.83
C ASN A 78 4.62 -0.56 28.06
N ARG A 79 5.53 0.15 27.35
CA ARG A 79 5.66 1.59 27.46
C ARG A 79 4.47 2.33 26.87
N ASP A 80 3.85 1.78 25.81
CA ASP A 80 2.60 2.24 25.17
C ASP A 80 2.45 3.78 25.17
N LYS A 81 3.40 4.47 24.55
CA LYS A 81 3.47 5.95 24.53
C LYS A 81 2.19 6.63 24.08
N LEU A 82 1.41 5.98 23.19
CA LEU A 82 0.18 6.50 22.63
C LEU A 82 -1.08 6.04 23.38
N ASN A 83 -0.90 5.22 24.42
CA ASN A 83 -2.00 4.62 25.20
C ASN A 83 -3.02 3.87 24.31
N VAL A 84 -2.53 3.08 23.37
CA VAL A 84 -3.37 2.34 22.42
C VAL A 84 -3.76 0.95 22.92
N ARG A 85 -2.99 0.36 23.85
CA ARG A 85 -3.23 -1.00 24.38
C ARG A 85 -4.64 -1.20 24.93
N PRO A 86 -5.19 -0.30 25.78
CA PRO A 86 -6.52 -0.50 26.36
C PRO A 86 -7.63 -0.61 25.30
N THR A 87 -7.43 0.02 24.13
CA THR A 87 -8.41 0.02 23.04
C THR A 87 -8.16 -1.07 22.01
N LEU A 88 -6.90 -1.25 21.58
CA LEU A 88 -6.56 -2.15 20.47
C LEU A 88 -6.21 -3.56 20.97
N PHE A 89 -5.72 -3.68 22.20
CA PHE A 89 -5.23 -4.95 22.77
C PHE A 89 -5.79 -5.18 24.20
N PRO A 90 -7.13 -5.09 24.39
CA PRO A 90 -7.70 -5.27 25.72
C PRO A 90 -7.42 -6.69 26.22
N ASN A 91 -6.76 -6.80 27.39
CA ASN A 91 -6.39 -8.08 28.02
C ASN A 91 -5.43 -8.96 27.19
N ILE A 92 -4.66 -8.37 26.27
CA ILE A 92 -3.64 -9.06 25.50
C ILE A 92 -2.28 -8.65 26.05
N GLU A 93 -1.47 -9.62 26.41
CA GLU A 93 -0.10 -9.42 26.86
C GLU A 93 0.89 -9.62 25.70
N PHE A 94 2.12 -9.17 25.89
CA PHE A 94 3.18 -9.32 24.89
C PHE A 94 3.36 -10.79 24.48
N GLU A 95 3.34 -11.70 25.47
CA GLU A 95 3.53 -13.14 25.30
C GLU A 95 2.41 -13.82 24.50
N ASP A 96 1.22 -13.20 24.42
CA ASP A 96 0.12 -13.71 23.60
C ASP A 96 0.34 -13.40 22.11
N LEU A 97 1.14 -12.38 21.82
CA LEU A 97 1.49 -11.94 20.45
C LEU A 97 2.82 -12.52 19.97
N ASP A 98 3.76 -12.81 20.89
CA ASP A 98 5.07 -13.43 20.61
C ASP A 98 4.88 -14.95 20.39
N ILE A 99 4.41 -15.31 19.20
CA ILE A 99 3.97 -16.69 18.88
C ILE A 99 5.18 -17.63 18.78
N ASP A 100 6.28 -17.18 18.23
CA ASP A 100 7.49 -17.99 18.07
C ASP A 100 8.41 -17.95 19.30
N LYS A 101 8.07 -17.13 20.31
CA LYS A 101 8.72 -17.03 21.62
C LYS A 101 10.19 -16.62 21.55
N ASP A 102 10.53 -15.75 20.60
CA ASP A 102 11.88 -15.23 20.44
C ASP A 102 12.13 -13.93 21.24
N GLY A 103 11.09 -13.41 21.92
CA GLY A 103 11.13 -12.18 22.73
C GLY A 103 10.96 -10.90 21.93
N LYS A 104 10.52 -11.00 20.69
CA LYS A 104 10.27 -9.87 19.78
C LYS A 104 8.97 -10.08 19.03
N LEU A 105 8.20 -9.01 18.83
CA LEU A 105 7.11 -9.03 17.87
C LEU A 105 7.64 -8.59 16.51
N THR A 106 7.49 -9.44 15.53
CA THR A 106 7.92 -9.26 14.15
C THR A 106 6.78 -9.58 13.19
N GLN A 107 6.97 -9.33 11.90
CA GLN A 107 6.03 -9.78 10.89
C GLN A 107 5.76 -11.30 10.95
N LYS A 108 6.73 -12.09 11.41
CA LYS A 108 6.61 -13.55 11.53
C LYS A 108 5.52 -13.97 12.52
N ASP A 109 5.43 -13.30 13.68
CA ASP A 109 4.39 -13.58 14.67
C ASP A 109 3.00 -13.33 14.10
N PHE A 110 2.80 -12.19 13.46
CA PHE A 110 1.53 -11.86 12.80
C PHE A 110 1.23 -12.79 11.63
N SER A 111 2.25 -13.27 10.92
CA SER A 111 2.09 -14.27 9.87
C SER A 111 1.58 -15.60 10.42
N LEU A 112 2.13 -16.06 11.56
CA LEU A 112 1.70 -17.27 12.24
C LEU A 112 0.28 -17.13 12.78
N GLN A 113 -0.03 -15.99 13.39
CA GLN A 113 -1.38 -15.70 13.92
C GLN A 113 -2.44 -15.70 12.81
N MET A 114 -2.10 -15.19 11.61
CA MET A 114 -3.02 -15.07 10.49
C MET A 114 -3.04 -16.29 9.55
N GLU A 115 -2.27 -17.34 9.82
CA GLU A 115 -2.08 -18.44 8.88
C GLU A 115 -3.39 -19.10 8.44
N ASP A 116 -4.25 -19.44 9.40
CA ASP A 116 -5.53 -20.07 9.12
C ASP A 116 -6.47 -19.14 8.35
N TYR A 117 -6.53 -17.87 8.74
CA TYR A 117 -7.36 -16.89 8.08
C TYR A 117 -6.88 -16.65 6.64
N ARG A 118 -5.58 -16.46 6.44
CA ARG A 118 -4.98 -16.34 5.11
C ARG A 118 -5.32 -17.52 4.22
N ARG A 119 -5.18 -18.74 4.75
CA ARG A 119 -5.55 -19.97 4.02
C ARG A 119 -7.03 -19.95 3.61
N GLN A 120 -7.93 -19.59 4.51
CA GLN A 120 -9.37 -19.54 4.24
C GLN A 120 -9.71 -18.50 3.17
N VAL A 121 -9.10 -17.30 3.21
CA VAL A 121 -9.30 -16.26 2.19
C VAL A 121 -8.91 -16.78 0.80
N PHE A 122 -7.73 -17.36 0.63
CA PHE A 122 -7.30 -17.87 -0.66
C PHE A 122 -8.12 -19.08 -1.13
N GLN A 123 -8.55 -19.95 -0.23
CA GLN A 123 -9.48 -21.04 -0.56
C GLN A 123 -10.85 -20.52 -1.03
N ALA A 124 -11.40 -19.51 -0.37
CA ALA A 124 -12.66 -18.89 -0.78
C ALA A 124 -12.56 -18.27 -2.18
N ILE A 125 -11.44 -17.56 -2.47
CA ILE A 125 -11.18 -17.04 -3.82
C ILE A 125 -11.10 -18.16 -4.85
N GLU A 126 -10.36 -19.22 -4.57
CA GLU A 126 -10.18 -20.36 -5.48
C GLU A 126 -11.50 -21.06 -5.77
N ASN A 127 -12.32 -21.30 -4.74
CA ASN A 127 -13.58 -22.01 -4.81
C ASN A 127 -14.77 -21.16 -5.28
N ASN A 128 -14.58 -19.86 -5.56
CA ASN A 128 -15.63 -18.88 -5.88
C ASN A 128 -16.66 -18.73 -4.74
N ASP A 129 -16.21 -18.78 -3.51
CA ASP A 129 -17.06 -18.61 -2.33
C ASP A 129 -17.20 -17.14 -1.97
N ASP A 130 -17.98 -16.42 -2.80
CA ASP A 130 -18.22 -14.98 -2.61
C ASP A 130 -19.08 -14.70 -1.37
N GLU A 131 -19.82 -15.69 -0.88
CA GLU A 131 -20.57 -15.56 0.37
C GLU A 131 -19.63 -15.52 1.57
N TRP A 132 -18.67 -16.46 1.61
CA TRP A 132 -17.65 -16.46 2.64
C TRP A 132 -16.83 -15.16 2.62
N LEU A 133 -16.39 -14.71 1.45
CA LEU A 133 -15.63 -13.44 1.30
C LEU A 133 -16.42 -12.26 1.83
N ARG A 134 -17.70 -12.14 1.48
CA ARG A 134 -18.58 -11.06 1.94
C ARG A 134 -18.73 -11.01 3.46
N ASN A 135 -18.79 -12.18 4.08
CA ASN A 135 -19.06 -12.29 5.52
C ASN A 135 -17.79 -12.20 6.38
N ASN A 136 -16.61 -12.53 5.83
CA ASN A 136 -15.39 -12.71 6.61
C ASN A 136 -14.22 -11.82 6.16
N TYR A 137 -14.26 -11.21 4.97
CA TYR A 137 -13.22 -10.30 4.53
C TYR A 137 -13.63 -8.83 4.76
N PRO A 138 -12.76 -7.97 5.29
CA PRO A 138 -13.13 -6.62 5.74
C PRO A 138 -13.54 -5.66 4.61
N VAL A 139 -13.13 -5.96 3.38
CA VAL A 139 -13.47 -5.19 2.18
C VAL A 139 -14.33 -6.03 1.26
N GLN A 140 -15.33 -5.42 0.62
CA GLN A 140 -16.17 -6.14 -0.34
C GLN A 140 -15.39 -6.45 -1.62
N ILE A 141 -14.86 -7.66 -1.71
CA ILE A 141 -14.24 -8.22 -2.91
C ILE A 141 -15.01 -9.45 -3.38
N THR A 142 -14.84 -9.81 -4.64
CA THR A 142 -15.37 -11.07 -5.18
C THR A 142 -14.23 -11.95 -5.68
N SER A 143 -14.45 -13.25 -5.71
CA SER A 143 -13.50 -14.21 -6.27
C SER A 143 -13.16 -13.90 -7.73
N LYS A 144 -14.17 -13.44 -8.51
CA LYS A 144 -13.98 -13.01 -9.89
C LYS A 144 -13.01 -11.82 -9.96
N TRP A 145 -13.26 -10.76 -9.18
CA TRP A 145 -12.38 -9.59 -9.12
C TRP A 145 -10.95 -10.00 -8.75
N CYS A 146 -10.79 -10.82 -7.72
CA CYS A 146 -9.46 -11.31 -7.31
C CYS A 146 -8.74 -12.04 -8.45
N LYS A 147 -9.41 -12.97 -9.12
CA LYS A 147 -8.82 -13.77 -10.21
C LYS A 147 -8.44 -12.92 -11.41
N GLU A 148 -9.26 -11.93 -11.77
CA GLU A 148 -8.96 -10.99 -12.85
C GLU A 148 -7.73 -10.15 -12.51
N HIS A 149 -7.65 -9.62 -11.28
CA HIS A 149 -6.47 -8.85 -10.82
C HIS A 149 -5.21 -9.72 -10.69
N PHE A 150 -5.33 -10.97 -10.24
CA PHE A 150 -4.19 -11.89 -10.13
C PHE A 150 -3.63 -12.29 -11.50
N ALA A 151 -4.43 -12.19 -12.54
CA ALA A 151 -4.02 -12.48 -13.91
C ALA A 151 -3.38 -11.27 -14.63
N LEU A 152 -3.41 -10.07 -14.03
CA LEU A 152 -2.78 -8.89 -14.63
C LEU A 152 -1.26 -9.07 -14.69
N PRO A 153 -0.61 -8.59 -15.76
CA PRO A 153 0.84 -8.50 -15.81
C PRO A 153 1.39 -7.59 -14.70
N SER A 154 2.67 -7.75 -14.38
CA SER A 154 3.36 -6.84 -13.46
C SER A 154 3.24 -5.38 -13.90
N VAL A 155 2.79 -4.52 -12.98
CA VAL A 155 2.66 -3.07 -13.19
C VAL A 155 4.00 -2.45 -13.57
N SER A 156 5.12 -2.92 -12.98
CA SER A 156 6.46 -2.42 -13.28
C SER A 156 6.85 -2.62 -14.75
N SER A 157 6.43 -3.73 -15.37
CA SER A 157 6.72 -3.98 -16.78
C SER A 157 6.06 -2.94 -17.69
N ILE A 158 4.81 -2.56 -17.38
CA ILE A 158 4.05 -1.54 -18.11
C ILE A 158 4.66 -0.15 -17.86
N LEU A 159 4.89 0.24 -16.59
CA LEU A 159 5.49 1.52 -16.24
C LEU A 159 6.82 1.74 -16.95
N CYS A 160 7.67 0.70 -16.96
CA CYS A 160 8.95 0.76 -17.67
C CYS A 160 8.81 0.87 -19.19
N SER A 161 7.67 0.58 -19.80
CA SER A 161 7.45 0.77 -21.24
C SER A 161 7.02 2.21 -21.58
N LEU A 162 6.46 2.95 -20.63
CA LEU A 162 5.95 4.31 -20.85
C LEU A 162 7.10 5.31 -20.97
N THR A 163 6.85 6.38 -21.75
CA THR A 163 7.79 7.50 -21.94
C THR A 163 7.28 8.80 -21.31
N ILE A 164 6.03 8.83 -20.87
CA ILE A 164 5.45 9.97 -20.16
C ILE A 164 6.01 10.06 -18.73
N PRO A 165 6.01 11.25 -18.10
CA PRO A 165 6.38 11.40 -16.69
C PRO A 165 5.47 10.57 -15.80
N ILE A 166 6.07 9.89 -14.80
CA ILE A 166 5.40 9.05 -13.81
C ILE A 166 5.77 9.58 -12.44
N TYR A 167 4.76 9.93 -11.64
CA TYR A 167 4.92 10.42 -10.29
C TYR A 167 4.26 9.45 -9.33
N ILE A 168 5.05 8.91 -8.40
CA ILE A 168 4.57 8.02 -7.33
C ILE A 168 4.62 8.78 -6.02
N PHE A 169 3.51 8.74 -5.28
CA PHE A 169 3.34 9.34 -3.97
C PHE A 169 3.00 8.24 -2.97
N GLN A 170 3.90 8.00 -2.00
CA GLN A 170 3.80 6.87 -1.08
C GLN A 170 3.91 7.31 0.37
N GLY A 171 2.92 6.94 1.18
CA GLY A 171 3.01 7.07 2.62
C GLY A 171 3.95 6.03 3.21
N GLU A 172 4.80 6.42 4.17
CA GLU A 172 5.72 5.49 4.82
C GLU A 172 5.01 4.60 5.86
N ASP A 173 3.79 4.99 6.28
CA ASP A 173 2.89 4.22 7.15
C ASP A 173 1.79 3.49 6.37
N ASP A 174 2.00 3.26 5.09
CA ASP A 174 1.06 2.52 4.26
C ASP A 174 1.00 1.04 4.69
N ALA A 175 -0.10 0.68 5.37
CA ALA A 175 -0.35 -0.69 5.80
C ALA A 175 -0.97 -1.57 4.69
N ASN A 176 -1.25 -1.02 3.51
CA ASN A 176 -1.81 -1.76 2.38
C ASN A 176 -0.74 -2.20 1.39
N ILE A 177 0.33 -1.41 1.25
CA ILE A 177 1.40 -1.63 0.27
C ILE A 177 2.76 -1.56 0.98
N PRO A 178 3.67 -2.53 0.76
CA PRO A 178 4.98 -2.49 1.37
C PRO A 178 5.81 -1.33 0.82
N LEU A 179 6.42 -0.53 1.71
CA LEU A 179 7.30 0.58 1.31
C LEU A 179 8.48 0.11 0.45
N SER A 180 8.92 -1.15 0.60
CA SER A 180 9.96 -1.76 -0.22
C SER A 180 9.64 -1.82 -1.72
N ASP A 181 8.37 -1.68 -2.11
CA ASP A 181 7.97 -1.64 -3.52
C ASP A 181 8.55 -0.41 -4.23
N ILE A 182 8.78 0.67 -3.50
CA ILE A 182 9.43 1.87 -4.01
C ILE A 182 10.88 1.59 -4.43
N GLU A 183 11.63 0.85 -3.64
CA GLU A 183 12.99 0.48 -3.98
C GLU A 183 13.02 -0.44 -5.23
N LYS A 184 12.10 -1.39 -5.31
CA LYS A 184 12.01 -2.31 -6.45
C LYS A 184 11.78 -1.57 -7.77
N ILE A 185 10.82 -0.64 -7.80
CA ILE A 185 10.53 0.13 -9.03
C ILE A 185 11.69 1.07 -9.40
N CYS A 186 12.33 1.71 -8.43
CA CYS A 186 13.54 2.50 -8.66
C CYS A 186 14.64 1.68 -9.34
N ASN A 187 14.88 0.46 -8.84
CA ASN A 187 15.89 -0.43 -9.38
C ASN A 187 15.57 -0.86 -10.82
N ASP A 188 14.28 -1.09 -11.14
CA ASP A 188 13.87 -1.43 -12.50
C ASP A 188 14.11 -0.30 -13.49
N PHE A 189 13.75 0.93 -13.12
CA PHE A 189 13.98 2.11 -13.97
C PHE A 189 15.48 2.36 -14.17
N LYS A 190 16.26 2.25 -13.11
CA LYS A 190 17.73 2.38 -13.18
C LYS A 190 18.35 1.32 -14.09
N ARG A 191 17.93 0.06 -14.00
CA ARG A 191 18.43 -1.03 -14.87
C ARG A 191 18.09 -0.81 -16.34
N LYS A 192 16.99 -0.11 -16.62
CA LYS A 192 16.54 0.18 -18.00
C LYS A 192 16.96 1.55 -18.49
N ASP A 193 17.83 2.24 -17.75
CA ASP A 193 18.32 3.60 -18.06
C ASP A 193 17.19 4.60 -18.36
N LYS A 194 16.15 4.59 -17.52
CA LYS A 194 14.96 5.45 -17.65
C LYS A 194 14.96 6.53 -16.58
N SER A 195 14.62 7.77 -16.97
CA SER A 195 14.66 8.95 -16.11
C SER A 195 13.28 9.62 -15.90
N ASN A 196 12.21 9.02 -16.41
CA ASN A 196 10.87 9.59 -16.34
C ASN A 196 10.06 9.19 -15.10
N LEU A 197 10.70 8.58 -14.08
CA LEU A 197 10.11 8.24 -12.80
C LEU A 197 10.50 9.26 -11.73
N HIS A 198 9.51 9.78 -11.01
CA HIS A 198 9.66 10.69 -9.89
C HIS A 198 8.93 10.11 -8.67
N ILE A 199 9.62 9.99 -7.54
CA ILE A 199 9.07 9.38 -6.31
C ILE A 199 9.10 10.38 -5.18
N PHE A 200 8.00 10.42 -4.43
CA PHE A 200 7.84 11.19 -3.21
C PHE A 200 7.34 10.26 -2.11
N THR A 201 8.13 10.09 -1.06
CA THR A 201 7.71 9.39 0.16
C THR A 201 7.41 10.38 1.27
N PHE A 202 6.45 10.06 2.13
CA PHE A 202 5.95 10.96 3.16
C PHE A 202 5.95 10.24 4.51
N PRO A 203 6.84 10.65 5.45
CA PRO A 203 6.82 10.15 6.81
C PRO A 203 5.47 10.41 7.49
N ASN A 204 5.01 9.46 8.30
CA ASN A 204 3.74 9.54 9.04
C ASN A 204 2.49 9.72 8.16
N HIS A 205 2.55 9.33 6.89
CA HIS A 205 1.40 9.28 5.99
C HIS A 205 1.01 7.84 5.74
N ASP A 206 -0.31 7.59 5.75
CA ASP A 206 -0.93 6.31 5.45
C ASP A 206 -1.09 6.08 3.94
N HIS A 207 -1.85 5.04 3.59
CA HIS A 207 -2.15 4.65 2.21
C HIS A 207 -2.76 5.75 1.35
N ASP A 208 -3.62 6.58 1.95
CA ASP A 208 -4.34 7.66 1.29
C ASP A 208 -3.66 9.03 1.50
N LEU A 209 -2.39 9.04 1.89
CA LEU A 209 -1.63 10.24 2.24
C LEU A 209 -2.32 11.10 3.30
N ASN A 210 -2.95 10.48 4.27
CA ASN A 210 -3.73 11.13 5.34
C ASN A 210 -4.90 11.98 4.80
N TYR A 211 -5.49 11.59 3.67
CA TYR A 211 -6.63 12.33 3.09
C TYR A 211 -7.80 12.47 4.07
N LEU A 212 -8.08 11.44 4.87
CA LEU A 212 -9.13 11.48 5.87
C LEU A 212 -8.93 12.58 6.90
N GLN A 213 -7.70 13.00 7.18
CA GLN A 213 -7.43 14.12 8.08
C GLN A 213 -8.13 15.41 7.62
N TYR A 214 -8.17 15.63 6.29
CA TYR A 214 -8.89 16.79 5.74
C TYR A 214 -10.37 16.79 6.08
N ILE A 215 -11.02 15.63 6.04
CA ILE A 215 -12.46 15.49 6.35
C ILE A 215 -12.74 15.89 7.81
N PHE A 216 -11.85 15.54 8.74
CA PHE A 216 -12.05 15.79 10.18
C PHE A 216 -11.51 17.14 10.66
N SER A 217 -10.43 17.64 10.07
CA SER A 217 -9.73 18.84 10.56
C SER A 217 -9.72 20.02 9.58
N GLY A 218 -10.14 19.81 8.33
CA GLY A 218 -10.02 20.79 7.25
C GLY A 218 -8.57 21.04 6.80
N THR A 219 -7.60 20.25 7.29
CA THR A 219 -6.18 20.42 6.98
C THR A 219 -5.77 19.45 5.88
N ILE A 220 -5.27 19.98 4.77
CA ILE A 220 -4.71 19.17 3.68
C ILE A 220 -3.30 18.72 4.08
N SER A 221 -3.02 17.43 4.00
CA SER A 221 -1.70 16.85 4.28
C SER A 221 -0.63 17.32 3.27
N ASP A 222 0.63 17.23 3.66
CA ASP A 222 1.74 17.61 2.77
C ASP A 222 1.84 16.65 1.57
N GLY A 223 1.48 15.38 1.74
CA GLY A 223 1.40 14.41 0.65
C GLY A 223 0.37 14.82 -0.41
N ILE A 224 -0.84 15.16 0.00
CA ILE A 224 -1.90 15.62 -0.92
C ILE A 224 -1.56 16.98 -1.54
N LYS A 225 -0.99 17.93 -0.78
CA LYS A 225 -0.50 19.21 -1.35
C LYS A 225 0.50 18.94 -2.48
N LYS A 226 1.45 18.04 -2.26
CA LYS A 226 2.46 17.69 -3.29
C LYS A 226 1.84 17.15 -4.57
N VAL A 227 0.78 16.32 -4.46
CA VAL A 227 0.03 15.83 -5.63
C VAL A 227 -0.54 17.00 -6.45
N PHE A 228 -1.18 17.98 -5.77
CA PHE A 228 -1.72 19.16 -6.45
C PHE A 228 -0.63 20.05 -7.06
N ASP A 229 0.49 20.26 -6.35
CA ASP A 229 1.61 21.06 -6.87
C ASP A 229 2.17 20.45 -8.17
N ILE A 230 2.32 19.12 -8.22
CA ILE A 230 2.77 18.44 -9.43
C ILE A 230 1.72 18.56 -10.54
N ALA A 231 0.44 18.33 -10.24
CA ALA A 231 -0.62 18.45 -11.24
C ALA A 231 -0.72 19.86 -11.84
N GLN A 232 -0.45 20.92 -11.06
CA GLN A 232 -0.46 22.31 -11.51
C GLN A 232 0.79 22.70 -12.30
N SER A 233 1.87 21.90 -12.22
CA SER A 233 3.14 22.21 -12.89
C SER A 233 3.17 21.80 -14.38
N PHE A 234 2.14 21.09 -14.85
CA PHE A 234 1.96 20.73 -16.26
C PHE A 234 1.27 21.83 -17.04
#